data_b78ea1740f0247ce0ebcd7de126279fa
#
_entry.id   b78ea1740f0247ce0ebcd7de126279fa
#
_cell.length_a   1.000
_cell.length_b   1.000
_cell.length_c   1.000
_cell.angle_alpha   90.00
_cell.angle_beta   90.00
_cell.angle_gamma   90.00
#
_symmetry.space_group_name_H-M   'P 1'
#
loop_
_entity.id
_entity.type
_entity.pdbx_description
1 polymer ?
#
loop_
_entity_poly.entity_id
_entity_poly.type
_entity_poly.pdbx_seq_one_letter_code
_entity_poly.pdbx_strand_id
1 'polypeptide(L)'
;AERMIWRYDPILLSARYDLQYHAAVFEELAAQLAGSTKKCIISFLDYYPKIKAGLHQAGLRGLSEDEQRRLAAVMSQTARQYGLQLETCAEAIELADLGIGHASCIDAELLGRVSRCRLDTVKDKNQRGECGCAASIDIGAYNTCLHGCIYCYANDSRRQLQQITAGNSSSPLLCSELEPADKVTERNLRALRSLQAELF
;
A
#
# COMPACT_ATOMS: atom_id res chain seq x y z
N ALA A 1 -7.64 -7.72 15.64
CA ALA A 1 -6.33 -7.98 15.06
C ALA A 1 -6.40 -8.19 13.54
N GLU A 2 -7.29 -9.07 13.03
CA GLU A 2 -7.35 -9.37 11.58
C GLU A 2 -7.81 -8.22 10.67
N ARG A 3 -8.49 -7.20 11.22
CA ARG A 3 -8.92 -6.00 10.48
C ARG A 3 -7.84 -4.94 10.34
N MET A 4 -6.72 -5.13 11.02
CA MET A 4 -5.59 -4.21 11.02
C MET A 4 -4.45 -4.85 10.24
N ILE A 5 -3.92 -4.14 9.25
CA ILE A 5 -2.76 -4.55 8.47
C ILE A 5 -1.66 -3.53 8.72
N TRP A 6 -0.52 -4.00 9.22
CA TRP A 6 0.65 -3.16 9.36
C TRP A 6 1.35 -3.04 8.00
N ARG A 7 1.68 -1.81 7.60
CA ARG A 7 2.50 -1.56 6.42
C ARG A 7 3.84 -0.98 6.83
N TYR A 8 4.91 -1.67 6.46
CA TYR A 8 6.29 -1.22 6.64
C TYR A 8 6.86 -0.91 5.27
N ASP A 9 6.52 0.25 4.74
CA ASP A 9 6.83 0.65 3.36
C ASP A 9 6.83 2.17 3.13
N PRO A 10 7.57 2.66 2.14
CA PRO A 10 8.54 1.90 1.35
C PRO A 10 9.86 1.71 2.10
N ILE A 11 10.52 0.57 1.89
CA ILE A 11 11.88 0.33 2.39
C ILE A 11 12.88 0.99 1.43
N LEU A 12 13.74 1.83 1.97
CA LEU A 12 14.77 2.56 1.24
C LEU A 12 16.05 2.65 2.07
N LEU A 13 17.19 2.83 1.42
CA LEU A 13 18.49 2.89 2.09
C LEU A 13 19.12 4.27 2.01
N SER A 14 19.89 4.58 3.04
CA SER A 14 20.79 5.72 3.12
C SER A 14 21.97 5.39 4.08
N ALA A 15 22.86 6.34 4.30
CA ALA A 15 23.90 6.18 5.33
C ALA A 15 23.34 6.00 6.75
N ARG A 16 22.11 6.51 7.02
CA ARG A 16 21.46 6.37 8.33
C ARG A 16 20.50 5.18 8.37
N TYR A 17 19.83 4.88 7.28
CA TYR A 17 18.80 3.85 7.17
C TYR A 17 19.37 2.68 6.37
N ASP A 18 20.25 1.91 6.97
CA ASP A 18 20.85 0.72 6.38
C ASP A 18 20.03 -0.55 6.68
N LEU A 19 20.49 -1.70 6.22
CA LEU A 19 19.81 -2.98 6.45
C LEU A 19 19.69 -3.32 7.94
N GLN A 20 20.71 -2.97 8.73
CA GLN A 20 20.71 -3.24 10.18
C GLN A 20 19.69 -2.36 10.89
N TYR A 21 19.60 -1.08 10.51
CA TYR A 21 18.57 -0.17 11.01
C TYR A 21 17.17 -0.73 10.74
N HIS A 22 16.89 -1.15 9.49
CA HIS A 22 15.58 -1.68 9.14
C HIS A 22 15.25 -2.97 9.90
N ALA A 23 16.24 -3.87 10.09
CA ALA A 23 16.03 -5.09 10.87
C ALA A 23 15.66 -4.76 12.32
N ALA A 24 16.41 -3.87 12.98
CA ALA A 24 16.17 -3.49 14.37
C ALA A 24 14.84 -2.77 14.59
N VAL A 25 14.51 -1.78 13.74
CA VAL A 25 13.23 -1.06 13.81
C VAL A 25 12.05 -1.95 13.50
N PHE A 26 12.18 -2.86 12.53
CA PHE A 26 11.14 -3.82 12.22
C PHE A 26 10.84 -4.74 13.42
N GLU A 27 11.87 -5.23 14.10
CA GLU A 27 11.72 -6.07 15.30
C GLU A 27 11.04 -5.29 16.44
N GLU A 28 11.48 -4.06 16.72
CA GLU A 28 10.86 -3.21 17.73
C GLU A 28 9.36 -2.98 17.46
N LEU A 29 9.02 -2.62 16.23
CA LEU A 29 7.61 -2.41 15.83
C LEU A 29 6.80 -3.70 15.83
N ALA A 30 7.39 -4.83 15.40
CA ALA A 30 6.74 -6.13 15.45
C ALA A 30 6.38 -6.53 16.88
N ALA A 31 7.29 -6.29 17.84
CA ALA A 31 7.04 -6.55 19.25
C ALA A 31 5.88 -5.69 19.80
N GLN A 32 5.87 -4.38 19.45
CA GLN A 32 4.81 -3.45 19.90
C GLN A 32 3.44 -3.77 19.28
N LEU A 33 3.41 -4.26 18.03
CA LEU A 33 2.19 -4.56 17.29
C LEU A 33 1.71 -6.01 17.47
N ALA A 34 2.49 -6.84 18.16
CA ALA A 34 2.13 -8.23 18.45
C ALA A 34 0.74 -8.33 19.10
N GLY A 35 -0.13 -9.17 18.54
CA GLY A 35 -1.52 -9.30 18.97
C GLY A 35 -2.49 -8.23 18.45
N SER A 36 -2.01 -7.06 18.00
CA SER A 36 -2.84 -5.99 17.43
C SER A 36 -3.10 -6.17 15.93
N THR A 37 -2.21 -6.82 15.23
CA THR A 37 -2.35 -7.21 13.83
C THR A 37 -1.93 -8.67 13.62
N LYS A 38 -2.32 -9.24 12.49
CA LYS A 38 -1.91 -10.59 12.06
C LYS A 38 -1.04 -10.58 10.81
N LYS A 39 -0.99 -9.42 10.12
CA LYS A 39 -0.32 -9.30 8.83
C LYS A 39 0.52 -8.04 8.78
N CYS A 40 1.74 -8.18 8.24
CA CYS A 40 2.57 -7.08 7.81
C CYS A 40 2.79 -7.15 6.30
N ILE A 41 2.67 -6.02 5.63
CA ILE A 41 2.98 -5.88 4.21
C ILE A 41 4.18 -4.95 4.06
N ILE A 42 5.19 -5.42 3.32
CA ILE A 42 6.37 -4.64 2.98
C ILE A 42 6.39 -4.30 1.50
N SER A 43 7.04 -3.20 1.13
CA SER A 43 7.45 -2.93 -0.24
C SER A 43 8.77 -2.17 -0.27
N PHE A 44 9.49 -2.30 -1.37
CA PHE A 44 10.73 -1.60 -1.60
C PHE A 44 10.50 -0.32 -2.40
N LEU A 45 11.43 0.62 -2.32
CA LEU A 45 11.30 1.90 -3.01
C LEU A 45 11.26 1.72 -4.53
N ASP A 46 10.19 2.15 -5.16
CA ASP A 46 10.06 2.28 -6.61
C ASP A 46 10.67 3.59 -7.12
N TYR A 47 11.41 3.51 -8.20
CA TYR A 47 12.01 4.68 -8.83
C TYR A 47 11.10 5.32 -9.89
N TYR A 48 10.23 6.20 -9.48
CA TYR A 48 9.49 7.04 -10.42
C TYR A 48 10.37 8.17 -10.96
N PRO A 49 10.31 8.51 -12.26
CA PRO A 49 11.18 9.53 -12.87
C PRO A 49 11.18 10.85 -12.10
N LYS A 50 10.03 11.31 -11.62
CA LYS A 50 9.87 12.60 -10.92
C LYS A 50 10.53 12.66 -9.54
N ILE A 51 10.75 11.55 -8.87
CA ILE A 51 11.35 11.54 -7.52
C ILE A 51 12.84 11.26 -7.53
N LYS A 52 13.41 10.78 -8.65
CA LYS A 52 14.82 10.37 -8.74
C LYS A 52 15.81 11.46 -8.29
N ALA A 53 15.61 12.69 -8.76
CA ALA A 53 16.50 13.80 -8.41
C ALA A 53 16.46 14.12 -6.91
N GLY A 54 15.26 14.15 -6.32
CA GLY A 54 15.09 14.39 -4.88
C GLY A 54 15.69 13.28 -4.02
N LEU A 55 15.50 12.02 -4.41
CA LEU A 55 16.10 10.87 -3.72
C LEU A 55 17.63 10.95 -3.76
N HIS A 56 18.21 11.19 -4.94
CA HIS A 56 19.66 11.33 -5.08
C HIS A 56 20.22 12.48 -4.25
N GLN A 57 19.58 13.65 -4.27
CA GLN A 57 19.99 14.81 -3.47
C GLN A 57 19.92 14.52 -1.97
N ALA A 58 18.97 13.71 -1.52
CA ALA A 58 18.83 13.31 -0.12
C ALA A 58 19.72 12.11 0.27
N GLY A 59 20.53 11.57 -0.65
CA GLY A 59 21.34 10.38 -0.41
C GLY A 59 20.51 9.11 -0.18
N LEU A 60 19.31 9.06 -0.74
CA LEU A 60 18.40 7.91 -0.62
C LEU A 60 18.49 7.03 -1.86
N ARG A 61 18.43 5.71 -1.66
CA ARG A 61 18.40 4.74 -2.74
C ARG A 61 17.47 3.55 -2.42
N GLY A 62 17.05 2.87 -3.45
CA GLY A 62 16.42 1.55 -3.30
C GLY A 62 17.44 0.46 -2.97
N LEU A 63 16.93 -0.72 -2.73
CA LEU A 63 17.70 -1.93 -2.46
C LEU A 63 18.00 -2.68 -3.75
N SER A 64 19.19 -3.28 -3.85
CA SER A 64 19.47 -4.33 -4.83
C SER A 64 18.67 -5.59 -4.48
N GLU A 65 18.51 -6.51 -5.44
CA GLU A 65 17.77 -7.76 -5.23
C GLU A 65 18.40 -8.61 -4.10
N ASP A 66 19.72 -8.65 -4.00
CA ASP A 66 20.43 -9.33 -2.91
C ASP A 66 20.16 -8.66 -1.54
N GLU A 67 20.14 -7.33 -1.49
CA GLU A 67 19.80 -6.59 -0.28
C GLU A 67 18.33 -6.80 0.12
N GLN A 68 17.41 -6.82 -0.85
CA GLN A 68 16.00 -7.12 -0.61
C GLN A 68 15.84 -8.51 -0.01
N ARG A 69 16.48 -9.51 -0.60
CA ARG A 69 16.41 -10.90 -0.12
C ARG A 69 17.00 -11.07 1.27
N ARG A 70 18.17 -10.48 1.53
CA ARG A 70 18.80 -10.53 2.86
C ARG A 70 17.93 -9.88 3.94
N LEU A 71 17.39 -8.70 3.69
CA LEU A 71 16.53 -8.03 4.63
C LEU A 71 15.21 -8.78 4.83
N ALA A 72 14.59 -9.26 3.74
CA ALA A 72 13.37 -10.04 3.79
C ALA A 72 13.53 -11.32 4.63
N ALA A 73 14.68 -11.99 4.55
CA ALA A 73 14.97 -13.18 5.35
C ALA A 73 14.93 -12.88 6.86
N VAL A 74 15.58 -11.78 7.29
CA VAL A 74 15.57 -11.34 8.69
C VAL A 74 14.16 -10.94 9.12
N MET A 75 13.47 -10.12 8.31
CA MET A 75 12.10 -9.68 8.61
C MET A 75 11.11 -10.86 8.69
N SER A 76 11.27 -11.87 7.83
CA SER A 76 10.43 -13.08 7.86
C SER A 76 10.63 -13.88 9.17
N GLN A 77 11.87 -14.02 9.62
CA GLN A 77 12.15 -14.68 10.89
C GLN A 77 11.53 -13.90 12.06
N THR A 78 11.71 -12.60 12.11
CA THR A 78 11.11 -11.72 13.11
C THR A 78 9.57 -11.80 13.07
N ALA A 79 8.97 -11.68 11.90
CA ALA A 79 7.51 -11.75 11.75
C ALA A 79 6.94 -13.05 12.32
N ARG A 80 7.59 -14.22 12.03
CA ARG A 80 7.19 -15.51 12.59
C ARG A 80 7.30 -15.55 14.11
N GLN A 81 8.35 -14.95 14.67
CA GLN A 81 8.56 -14.88 16.12
C GLN A 81 7.41 -14.16 16.83
N TYR A 82 6.88 -13.10 16.21
CA TYR A 82 5.78 -12.31 16.76
C TYR A 82 4.39 -12.71 16.24
N GLY A 83 4.28 -13.86 15.55
CA GLY A 83 3.01 -14.38 15.05
C GLY A 83 2.37 -13.57 13.94
N LEU A 84 3.20 -12.90 13.14
CA LEU A 84 2.79 -12.07 11.99
C LEU A 84 3.03 -12.83 10.67
N GLN A 85 2.10 -12.75 9.75
CA GLN A 85 2.28 -13.13 8.36
C GLN A 85 2.94 -11.96 7.62
N LEU A 86 4.08 -12.21 6.95
CA LEU A 86 4.77 -11.21 6.15
C LEU A 86 4.46 -11.43 4.67
N GLU A 87 4.11 -10.36 3.96
CA GLU A 87 3.82 -10.38 2.52
C GLU A 87 4.44 -9.16 1.83
N THR A 88 4.68 -9.26 0.51
CA THR A 88 5.15 -8.13 -0.31
C THR A 88 4.01 -7.48 -1.09
N CYS A 89 4.08 -6.17 -1.32
CA CYS A 89 3.11 -5.43 -2.13
C CYS A 89 3.66 -5.15 -3.53
N ALA A 90 3.13 -5.84 -4.54
CA ALA A 90 3.44 -5.63 -5.95
C ALA A 90 4.94 -5.61 -6.28
N GLU A 91 5.70 -6.50 -5.65
CA GLU A 91 7.12 -6.70 -5.90
C GLU A 91 7.34 -7.83 -6.91
N ALA A 92 8.31 -7.65 -7.81
CA ALA A 92 8.67 -8.69 -8.79
C ALA A 92 9.55 -9.79 -8.19
N ILE A 93 10.22 -9.53 -7.07
CA ILE A 93 11.07 -10.51 -6.40
C ILE A 93 10.24 -11.63 -5.78
N GLU A 94 10.60 -12.88 -6.09
CA GLU A 94 9.99 -14.06 -5.49
C GLU A 94 10.69 -14.42 -4.17
N LEU A 95 9.90 -14.46 -3.08
CA LEU A 95 10.37 -14.72 -1.72
C LEU A 95 9.61 -15.87 -1.04
N ALA A 96 8.94 -16.72 -1.83
CA ALA A 96 8.15 -17.85 -1.32
C ALA A 96 9.00 -18.84 -0.53
N ASP A 97 10.26 -19.03 -0.87
CA ASP A 97 11.24 -19.84 -0.13
C ASP A 97 11.53 -19.30 1.28
N LEU A 98 11.31 -18.02 1.52
CA LEU A 98 11.37 -17.38 2.83
C LEU A 98 10.02 -17.38 3.56
N GLY A 99 8.97 -17.96 2.97
CA GLY A 99 7.62 -17.96 3.49
C GLY A 99 6.90 -16.61 3.36
N ILE A 100 7.33 -15.77 2.42
CA ILE A 100 6.75 -14.47 2.11
C ILE A 100 6.01 -14.56 0.78
N GLY A 101 4.69 -14.33 0.80
CA GLY A 101 3.85 -14.29 -0.39
C GLY A 101 3.61 -12.88 -0.91
N HIS A 102 2.85 -12.79 -2.00
CA HIS A 102 2.40 -11.52 -2.56
C HIS A 102 1.08 -11.10 -1.91
N ALA A 103 1.03 -9.86 -1.45
CA ALA A 103 -0.13 -9.28 -0.80
C ALA A 103 -1.18 -8.78 -1.79
N SER A 104 -2.41 -8.74 -1.33
CA SER A 104 -3.48 -7.95 -1.91
C SER A 104 -3.85 -6.84 -0.95
N CYS A 105 -3.59 -5.56 -1.32
CA CYS A 105 -3.98 -4.42 -0.49
C CYS A 105 -5.51 -4.29 -0.42
N ILE A 106 -6.19 -4.64 -1.52
CA ILE A 106 -7.64 -4.81 -1.60
C ILE A 106 -7.90 -6.31 -1.67
N ASP A 107 -7.89 -6.92 -0.49
CA ASP A 107 -7.99 -8.36 -0.28
C ASP A 107 -9.47 -8.79 -0.22
N ALA A 108 -9.95 -9.38 -1.31
CA ALA A 108 -11.33 -9.83 -1.41
C ALA A 108 -11.70 -10.90 -0.38
N GLU A 109 -10.75 -11.76 -0.01
CA GLU A 109 -10.94 -12.79 1.00
C GLU A 109 -11.11 -12.20 2.40
N LEU A 110 -10.20 -11.28 2.78
CA LEU A 110 -10.31 -10.55 4.03
C LEU A 110 -11.60 -9.74 4.11
N LEU A 111 -11.92 -9.01 3.03
CA LEU A 111 -13.17 -8.24 2.93
C LEU A 111 -14.40 -9.15 3.05
N GLY A 112 -14.38 -10.31 2.42
CA GLY A 112 -15.44 -11.32 2.52
C GLY A 112 -15.62 -11.82 3.96
N ARG A 113 -14.53 -12.18 4.64
CA ARG A 113 -14.56 -12.59 6.05
C ARG A 113 -15.09 -11.49 6.98
N VAL A 114 -14.61 -10.25 6.79
CA VAL A 114 -15.02 -9.10 7.63
C VAL A 114 -16.47 -8.72 7.40
N SER A 115 -16.95 -8.77 6.16
CA SER A 115 -18.34 -8.45 5.80
C SER A 115 -19.29 -9.64 5.93
N ARG A 116 -18.77 -10.83 6.28
CA ARG A 116 -19.54 -12.07 6.39
C ARG A 116 -20.35 -12.39 5.14
N CYS A 117 -19.73 -12.20 3.98
CA CYS A 117 -20.32 -12.54 2.70
C CYS A 117 -19.25 -12.95 1.70
N ARG A 118 -19.61 -13.83 0.77
CA ARG A 118 -18.75 -14.12 -0.37
C ARG A 118 -18.77 -12.94 -1.34
N LEU A 119 -17.58 -12.57 -1.82
CA LEU A 119 -17.42 -11.51 -2.81
C LEU A 119 -17.01 -12.11 -4.15
N ASP A 120 -17.74 -11.78 -5.21
CA ASP A 120 -17.39 -12.09 -6.58
C ASP A 120 -16.52 -10.95 -7.13
N THR A 121 -15.22 -11.11 -7.02
CA THR A 121 -14.25 -10.12 -7.48
C THR A 121 -13.41 -10.65 -8.63
N VAL A 122 -12.87 -9.72 -9.40
CA VAL A 122 -11.83 -10.00 -10.40
C VAL A 122 -10.59 -9.20 -10.06
N LYS A 123 -9.43 -9.66 -10.51
CA LYS A 123 -8.19 -8.89 -10.37
C LYS A 123 -8.32 -7.54 -11.07
N ASP A 124 -7.79 -6.49 -10.45
CA ASP A 124 -7.72 -5.16 -11.07
C ASP A 124 -6.76 -5.18 -12.26
N LYS A 125 -7.30 -4.88 -13.45
CA LYS A 125 -6.55 -4.87 -14.71
C LYS A 125 -5.63 -3.65 -14.86
N ASN A 126 -5.85 -2.60 -14.06
CA ASN A 126 -5.09 -1.36 -14.10
C ASN A 126 -3.89 -1.37 -13.15
N GLN A 127 -3.74 -2.44 -12.37
CA GLN A 127 -2.62 -2.62 -11.45
C GLN A 127 -1.48 -3.42 -12.11
N ARG A 128 -0.29 -3.35 -11.50
CA ARG A 128 0.89 -4.12 -11.93
C ARG A 128 0.59 -5.62 -11.97
N GLY A 129 1.38 -6.38 -12.76
CA GLY A 129 1.23 -7.82 -12.90
C GLY A 129 1.28 -8.57 -11.58
N GLU A 130 2.17 -8.16 -10.71
CA GLU A 130 2.44 -8.74 -9.39
C GLU A 130 1.41 -8.33 -8.32
N CYS A 131 0.59 -7.31 -8.59
CA CYS A 131 -0.45 -6.87 -7.67
C CYS A 131 -1.62 -7.85 -7.65
N GLY A 132 -1.98 -8.36 -6.47
CA GLY A 132 -3.12 -9.28 -6.26
C GLY A 132 -4.44 -8.59 -5.94
N CYS A 133 -4.51 -7.25 -5.98
CA CYS A 133 -5.70 -6.50 -5.57
C CYS A 133 -6.93 -6.79 -6.41
N ALA A 134 -8.08 -6.89 -5.75
CA ALA A 134 -9.38 -6.90 -6.40
C ALA A 134 -9.67 -5.56 -7.09
N ALA A 135 -10.44 -5.62 -8.20
CA ALA A 135 -10.88 -4.42 -8.90
C ALA A 135 -11.62 -3.48 -7.96
N SER A 136 -11.23 -2.22 -7.98
CA SER A 136 -11.75 -1.19 -7.08
C SER A 136 -11.87 0.15 -7.79
N ILE A 137 -12.45 1.12 -7.08
CA ILE A 137 -12.56 2.50 -7.55
C ILE A 137 -11.71 3.37 -6.64
N ASP A 138 -10.71 4.02 -7.22
CA ASP A 138 -9.96 5.05 -6.53
C ASP A 138 -10.81 6.33 -6.48
N ILE A 139 -11.09 6.79 -5.26
CA ILE A 139 -11.79 8.06 -5.00
C ILE A 139 -10.82 9.16 -4.59
N GLY A 140 -9.51 8.88 -4.60
CA GLY A 140 -8.46 9.84 -4.27
C GLY A 140 -8.22 10.86 -5.38
N ALA A 141 -7.52 11.92 -5.03
CA ALA A 141 -7.04 12.91 -5.99
C ALA A 141 -5.55 13.20 -5.77
N TYR A 142 -4.82 13.38 -6.86
CA TYR A 142 -3.41 13.78 -6.81
C TYR A 142 -3.27 15.19 -6.22
N ASN A 143 -2.11 15.46 -5.62
CA ASN A 143 -1.78 16.77 -5.03
C ASN A 143 -2.68 17.22 -3.87
N THR A 144 -3.25 16.28 -3.12
CA THR A 144 -4.12 16.55 -1.96
C THR A 144 -3.48 16.28 -0.60
N CYS A 145 -2.24 15.78 -0.56
CA CYS A 145 -1.53 15.45 0.67
C CYS A 145 -0.48 16.53 1.02
N LEU A 146 -0.51 17.03 2.26
CA LEU A 146 0.39 18.10 2.75
C LEU A 146 1.74 17.60 3.29
N HIS A 147 1.94 16.28 3.44
CA HIS A 147 3.15 15.74 4.09
C HIS A 147 4.45 16.01 3.32
N GLY A 148 4.40 16.09 1.99
CA GLY A 148 5.59 16.40 1.17
C GLY A 148 6.68 15.33 1.22
N CYS A 149 6.33 14.05 1.37
CA CYS A 149 7.28 12.94 1.36
C CYS A 149 8.14 12.97 0.08
N ILE A 150 9.45 12.86 0.23
CA ILE A 150 10.41 12.97 -0.89
C ILE A 150 10.25 11.85 -1.93
N TYR A 151 9.68 10.71 -1.53
CA TYR A 151 9.37 9.56 -2.39
C TYR A 151 7.93 9.54 -2.89
N CYS A 152 7.16 10.62 -2.71
CA CYS A 152 5.75 10.66 -3.08
C CYS A 152 5.56 10.73 -4.60
N TYR A 153 4.85 9.76 -5.15
CA TYR A 153 4.45 9.76 -6.56
C TYR A 153 3.17 10.59 -6.81
N ALA A 154 2.36 10.83 -5.78
CA ALA A 154 1.04 11.44 -5.90
C ALA A 154 1.05 12.98 -5.86
N ASN A 155 2.14 13.61 -5.40
CA ASN A 155 2.23 15.06 -5.32
C ASN A 155 3.26 15.61 -6.30
N ASP A 156 2.87 16.62 -7.09
CA ASP A 156 3.73 17.24 -8.10
C ASP A 156 4.31 18.59 -7.66
N SER A 157 3.60 19.39 -6.88
CA SER A 157 4.15 20.64 -6.37
C SER A 157 3.48 21.11 -5.07
N ARG A 158 4.27 21.76 -4.20
CA ARG A 158 3.74 22.40 -2.98
C ARG A 158 2.77 23.55 -3.27
N ARG A 159 2.88 24.23 -4.43
CA ARG A 159 1.99 25.34 -4.81
C ARG A 159 0.57 24.86 -5.11
N GLN A 160 0.43 23.71 -5.76
CA GLN A 160 -0.89 23.13 -6.01
C GLN A 160 -1.56 22.69 -4.70
N LEU A 161 -0.79 22.16 -3.75
CA LEU A 161 -1.28 21.79 -2.41
C LEU A 161 -1.93 22.95 -1.66
N GLN A 162 -1.36 24.16 -1.74
CA GLN A 162 -1.91 25.34 -1.07
C GLN A 162 -3.25 25.81 -1.66
N GLN A 163 -3.49 25.60 -2.94
CA GLN A 163 -4.77 25.92 -3.60
C GLN A 163 -5.88 24.91 -3.25
N ILE A 164 -5.52 23.67 -2.99
CA ILE A 164 -6.44 22.56 -2.75
C ILE A 164 -6.93 22.54 -1.29
N THR A 165 -6.13 23.02 -0.34
CA THR A 165 -6.52 23.08 1.09
C THR A 165 -7.65 24.04 1.40
N ALA A 166 -8.05 24.89 0.45
CA ALA A 166 -9.23 25.77 0.55
C ALA A 166 -10.53 25.06 0.12
N GLY A 167 -10.52 23.76 -0.10
CA GLY A 167 -11.68 23.00 -0.58
C GLY A 167 -12.88 23.05 0.35
N ASN A 168 -14.05 23.10 -0.24
CA ASN A 168 -15.33 23.06 0.47
C ASN A 168 -15.60 21.65 1.01
N SER A 169 -15.70 21.48 2.32
CA SER A 169 -15.99 20.20 2.98
C SER A 169 -17.38 19.63 2.65
N SER A 170 -18.28 20.45 2.09
CA SER A 170 -19.61 20.04 1.63
C SER A 170 -19.63 19.60 0.18
N SER A 171 -18.50 19.75 -0.55
CA SER A 171 -18.40 19.28 -1.94
C SER A 171 -18.40 17.74 -1.99
N PRO A 172 -19.10 17.14 -2.97
CA PRO A 172 -19.00 15.70 -3.22
C PRO A 172 -17.66 15.28 -3.82
N LEU A 173 -16.83 16.24 -4.25
CA LEU A 173 -15.50 16.00 -4.83
C LEU A 173 -14.40 16.30 -3.82
N LEU A 174 -13.35 15.48 -3.82
CA LEU A 174 -12.18 15.72 -2.99
C LEU A 174 -11.40 16.94 -3.52
N CYS A 175 -11.30 18.00 -2.70
CA CYS A 175 -10.57 19.23 -2.99
C CYS A 175 -10.97 19.96 -4.28
N SER A 176 -12.21 19.80 -4.74
CA SER A 176 -12.77 20.51 -5.89
C SER A 176 -14.27 20.69 -5.74
N GLU A 177 -14.89 21.43 -6.66
CA GLU A 177 -16.33 21.61 -6.75
C GLU A 177 -16.80 21.24 -8.15
N LEU A 178 -18.10 20.87 -8.26
CA LEU A 178 -18.72 20.66 -9.56
C LEU A 178 -18.96 22.01 -10.23
N GLU A 179 -18.48 22.15 -11.46
CA GLU A 179 -18.72 23.30 -12.31
C GLU A 179 -19.90 23.05 -13.25
N PRO A 180 -20.59 24.08 -13.75
CA PRO A 180 -21.72 23.91 -14.67
C PRO A 180 -21.37 23.19 -15.99
N ALA A 181 -20.09 23.19 -16.36
CA ALA A 181 -19.58 22.51 -17.56
C ALA A 181 -19.21 21.04 -17.31
N ASP A 182 -19.20 20.57 -16.07
CA ASP A 182 -18.84 19.19 -15.73
C ASP A 182 -19.87 18.20 -16.20
N LYS A 183 -19.40 17.17 -16.87
CA LYS A 183 -20.26 16.05 -17.30
C LYS A 183 -20.35 15.02 -16.18
N VAL A 184 -21.45 15.03 -15.45
CA VAL A 184 -21.77 14.00 -14.45
C VAL A 184 -22.49 12.85 -15.13
N THR A 185 -21.94 11.63 -14.97
CA THR A 185 -22.54 10.40 -15.50
C THR A 185 -22.70 9.38 -14.40
N GLU A 186 -23.85 8.70 -14.39
CA GLU A 186 -24.07 7.57 -13.50
C GLU A 186 -23.15 6.40 -13.90
N ARG A 187 -22.48 5.81 -12.91
CA ARG A 187 -21.66 4.61 -13.12
C ARG A 187 -22.46 3.37 -12.76
N ASN A 188 -22.66 2.48 -13.71
CA ASN A 188 -23.22 1.16 -13.46
C ASN A 188 -22.27 0.35 -12.56
N LEU A 189 -22.62 0.22 -11.28
CA LEU A 189 -21.89 -0.59 -10.31
C LEU A 189 -22.61 -1.92 -10.14
N ARG A 190 -21.90 -3.01 -10.41
CA ARG A 190 -22.36 -4.35 -10.04
C ARG A 190 -22.08 -4.57 -8.55
N ALA A 191 -23.06 -5.03 -7.80
CA ALA A 191 -22.85 -5.50 -6.45
C ALA A 191 -21.86 -6.68 -6.46
N LEU A 192 -20.80 -6.59 -5.65
CA LEU A 192 -19.80 -7.65 -5.55
C LEU A 192 -20.24 -8.79 -4.62
N ARG A 193 -21.29 -8.60 -3.83
CA ARG A 193 -21.81 -9.64 -2.94
C ARG A 193 -22.38 -10.78 -3.77
N SER A 194 -21.86 -11.98 -3.59
CA SER A 194 -22.45 -13.18 -4.20
C SER A 194 -23.83 -13.43 -3.62
N LEU A 195 -24.82 -13.68 -4.52
CA LEU A 195 -26.17 -14.07 -4.16
C LEU A 195 -26.30 -15.58 -3.88
N GLN A 196 -25.25 -16.36 -4.10
CA GLN A 196 -25.25 -17.76 -3.72
C GLN A 196 -25.27 -17.85 -2.20
N ALA A 197 -26.42 -18.21 -1.64
CA ALA A 197 -26.51 -18.66 -0.25
C ALA A 197 -25.58 -19.89 -0.11
N GLU A 198 -24.67 -19.85 0.85
CA GLU A 198 -23.98 -21.07 1.26
C GLU A 198 -25.06 -21.99 1.82
N LEU A 199 -25.31 -23.08 1.09
CA LEU A 199 -26.14 -24.18 1.55
C LEU A 199 -25.30 -24.96 2.57
N PHE A 200 -25.33 -24.52 3.85
CA PHE A 200 -24.96 -25.31 5.03
C PHE A 200 -25.80 -24.89 6.23
#